data_a870d244b4b6f2ddfec9321d32d03eea
#
_entry.id   a870d244b4b6f2ddfec9321d32d03eea
#
_cell.length_a   1.000
_cell.length_b   1.000
_cell.length_c   1.000
_cell.angle_alpha   90.00
_cell.angle_beta   90.00
_cell.angle_gamma   90.00
#
_symmetry.space_group_name_H-M   'P 1'
#
loop_
_entity.id
_entity.type
_entity.pdbx_description
1 polymer ?
#
loop_
_entity_poly.entity_id
_entity_poly.type
_entity_poly.pdbx_seq_one_letter_code
_entity_poly.pdbx_strand_id
1 'polypeptide(L)'
;MTFDEMVGWKRISEQRISDNGKWVFCKMEPWRGDATILLYNDKGEEKGSFKPAAKAQFSSSSEYLLVTKTPPLKEVEAEKLKKTDKDKMPMNSLIISRLSGGMETIDSLKSYKLSETADWLAYQRGSKKDSMLYIRSLDGMQQDSFPAVSDFGFAQKGNVLYV
;
A
#
# COMPACT_ATOMS: atom_id res chain seq x y z
N MET A 1 -2.44 4.67 35.94
CA MET A 1 -2.58 4.57 34.49
C MET A 1 -3.65 5.58 34.08
N THR A 2 -3.27 6.62 33.36
CA THR A 2 -4.18 7.68 32.90
C THR A 2 -4.72 7.35 31.51
N PHE A 3 -5.81 8.01 31.12
CA PHE A 3 -6.37 7.84 29.76
C PHE A 3 -5.36 8.26 28.68
N ASP A 4 -4.58 9.30 28.92
CA ASP A 4 -3.55 9.78 27.98
C ASP A 4 -2.41 8.80 27.80
N GLU A 5 -2.03 8.05 28.83
CA GLU A 5 -1.05 6.96 28.72
C GLU A 5 -1.58 5.82 27.84
N MET A 6 -2.87 5.48 27.95
CA MET A 6 -3.50 4.44 27.12
C MET A 6 -3.60 4.85 25.64
N VAL A 7 -3.87 6.13 25.36
CA VAL A 7 -3.93 6.65 23.98
C VAL A 7 -2.57 6.59 23.28
N GLY A 8 -1.47 6.67 24.04
CA GLY A 8 -0.10 6.54 23.54
C GLY A 8 0.31 5.11 23.16
N TRP A 9 -0.45 4.10 23.56
CA TRP A 9 -0.11 2.70 23.30
C TRP A 9 -0.30 2.34 21.84
N LYS A 10 0.67 1.58 21.33
CA LYS A 10 0.66 1.04 19.97
C LYS A 10 0.85 -0.47 20.05
N ARG A 11 0.16 -1.19 19.20
CA ARG A 11 0.35 -2.64 19.05
C ARG A 11 0.98 -2.93 17.69
N ILE A 12 1.74 -4.00 17.61
CA ILE A 12 2.13 -4.59 16.33
C ILE A 12 0.95 -5.43 15.86
N SER A 13 0.32 -5.02 14.75
CA SER A 13 -0.86 -5.68 14.20
C SER A 13 -0.51 -6.59 13.02
N GLU A 14 0.61 -6.34 12.36
CA GLU A 14 1.11 -7.16 11.25
C GLU A 14 2.63 -7.09 11.21
N GLN A 15 3.26 -8.22 10.91
CA GLN A 15 4.68 -8.32 10.61
C GLN A 15 4.90 -9.30 9.46
N ARG A 16 5.86 -9.00 8.59
CA ARG A 16 6.27 -9.86 7.49
C ARG A 16 7.77 -9.79 7.28
N ILE A 17 8.34 -10.90 6.87
CA ILE A 17 9.73 -11.02 6.42
C ILE A 17 9.69 -11.19 4.90
N SER A 18 10.62 -10.55 4.20
CA SER A 18 10.80 -10.75 2.76
C SER A 18 11.30 -12.18 2.46
N ASP A 19 11.02 -12.70 1.28
CA ASP A 19 11.37 -14.08 0.91
C ASP A 19 12.87 -14.34 0.96
N ASN A 20 13.71 -13.32 0.72
CA ASN A 20 15.16 -13.41 0.85
C ASN A 20 15.68 -13.27 2.29
N GLY A 21 14.79 -13.07 3.28
CA GLY A 21 15.12 -12.95 4.71
C GLY A 21 15.85 -11.67 5.14
N LYS A 22 16.09 -10.71 4.22
CA LYS A 22 16.90 -9.51 4.49
C LYS A 22 16.10 -8.31 5.01
N TRP A 23 14.79 -8.36 4.89
CA TRP A 23 13.92 -7.25 5.23
C TRP A 23 12.75 -7.69 6.08
N VAL A 24 12.36 -6.84 7.01
CA VAL A 24 11.18 -7.05 7.86
C VAL A 24 10.39 -5.75 7.87
N PHE A 25 9.08 -5.83 7.71
CA PHE A 25 8.23 -4.71 8.10
C PHE A 25 7.34 -5.10 9.28
N CYS A 26 7.00 -4.09 10.10
CA CYS A 26 5.96 -4.21 11.10
C CYS A 26 4.99 -3.03 11.00
N LYS A 27 3.71 -3.32 11.20
CA LYS A 27 2.64 -2.33 11.28
C LYS A 27 2.34 -2.03 12.74
N MET A 28 2.54 -0.77 13.10
CA MET A 28 2.24 -0.23 14.42
C MET A 28 0.88 0.46 14.39
N GLU A 29 -0.09 -0.04 15.13
CA GLU A 29 -1.42 0.56 15.24
C GLU A 29 -1.60 1.21 16.61
N PRO A 30 -1.90 2.53 16.67
CA PRO A 30 -2.36 3.16 17.89
C PRO A 30 -3.80 2.73 18.20
N TRP A 31 -4.23 2.91 19.45
CA TRP A 31 -5.65 2.71 19.81
C TRP A 31 -6.59 3.54 18.93
N ARG A 32 -6.24 4.79 18.65
CA ARG A 32 -6.95 5.69 17.75
C ARG A 32 -5.93 6.52 16.96
N GLY A 33 -6.10 6.57 15.65
CA GLY A 33 -5.23 7.37 14.78
C GLY A 33 -4.67 6.57 13.62
N ASP A 34 -3.67 7.13 12.99
CA ASP A 34 -3.06 6.60 11.80
C ASP A 34 -2.01 5.53 12.14
N ALA A 35 -2.13 4.37 11.54
CA ALA A 35 -1.13 3.32 11.64
C ALA A 35 0.16 3.71 10.89
N THR A 36 1.27 3.14 11.34
CA THR A 36 2.61 3.35 10.75
C THR A 36 3.19 1.99 10.36
N ILE A 37 3.74 1.89 9.15
CA ILE A 37 4.55 0.75 8.74
C ILE A 37 6.02 1.14 8.88
N LEU A 38 6.78 0.34 9.63
CA LEU A 38 8.21 0.49 9.84
C LEU A 38 8.93 -0.61 9.07
N LEU A 39 9.97 -0.27 8.33
CA LEU A 39 10.80 -1.18 7.54
C LEU A 39 12.18 -1.28 8.19
N TYR A 40 12.64 -2.50 8.40
CA TYR A 40 13.95 -2.82 8.97
C TYR A 40 14.74 -3.74 8.04
N ASN A 41 16.06 -3.61 8.08
CA ASN A 41 16.96 -4.57 7.45
C ASN A 41 17.25 -5.76 8.40
N ASP A 42 18.05 -6.71 7.93
CA ASP A 42 18.51 -7.91 8.67
C ASP A 42 19.40 -7.59 9.89
N LYS A 43 19.92 -6.36 9.98
CA LYS A 43 20.67 -5.87 11.14
C LYS A 43 19.79 -5.20 12.19
N GLY A 44 18.48 -5.12 11.97
CA GLY A 44 17.53 -4.42 12.84
C GLY A 44 17.58 -2.90 12.73
N GLU A 45 18.21 -2.34 11.69
CA GLU A 45 18.24 -0.91 11.44
C GLU A 45 16.96 -0.47 10.73
N GLU A 46 16.31 0.58 11.22
CA GLU A 46 15.15 1.18 10.56
C GLU A 46 15.60 1.84 9.24
N LYS A 47 14.99 1.45 8.14
CA LYS A 47 15.27 1.93 6.78
C LYS A 47 14.11 2.72 6.17
N GLY A 48 12.94 2.67 6.77
CA GLY A 48 11.79 3.44 6.32
C GLY A 48 10.65 3.47 7.31
N SER A 49 9.89 4.56 7.27
CA SER A 49 8.70 4.79 8.07
C SER A 49 7.61 5.40 7.19
N PHE A 50 6.45 4.73 7.11
CA PHE A 50 5.33 5.12 6.26
C PHE A 50 4.11 5.39 7.11
N LYS A 51 3.63 6.65 7.11
CA LYS A 51 2.46 7.08 7.87
C LYS A 51 1.67 8.15 7.06
N PRO A 52 0.33 8.07 7.00
CA PRO A 52 -0.54 6.97 7.44
C PRO A 52 -0.43 5.77 6.49
N ALA A 53 -0.52 4.56 7.00
CA ALA A 53 -0.42 3.35 6.19
C ALA A 53 -1.40 2.27 6.64
N ALA A 54 -2.05 1.58 5.67
CA ALA A 54 -3.02 0.53 5.94
C ALA A 54 -2.44 -0.86 5.80
N LYS A 55 -1.64 -1.11 4.75
CA LYS A 55 -1.12 -2.42 4.39
C LYS A 55 0.25 -2.28 3.73
N ALA A 56 1.10 -3.28 3.90
CA ALA A 56 2.31 -3.44 3.12
C ALA A 56 2.47 -4.86 2.59
N GLN A 57 3.25 -5.01 1.52
CA GLN A 57 3.55 -6.30 0.91
C GLN A 57 4.91 -6.21 0.21
N PHE A 58 5.77 -7.22 0.41
CA PHE A 58 6.99 -7.36 -0.37
C PHE A 58 6.67 -7.92 -1.77
N SER A 59 7.49 -7.56 -2.76
CA SER A 59 7.49 -8.23 -4.06
C SER A 59 8.12 -9.61 -3.97
N SER A 60 7.82 -10.47 -4.95
CA SER A 60 8.39 -11.83 -5.04
C SER A 60 9.92 -11.83 -5.15
N SER A 61 10.50 -10.82 -5.78
CA SER A 61 11.96 -10.64 -5.84
C SER A 61 12.58 -10.19 -4.52
N SER A 62 11.76 -9.72 -3.57
CA SER A 62 12.23 -9.05 -2.35
C SER A 62 13.05 -7.77 -2.63
N GLU A 63 12.83 -7.12 -3.77
CA GLU A 63 13.47 -5.86 -4.12
C GLU A 63 12.59 -4.65 -3.86
N TYR A 64 11.27 -4.86 -3.72
CA TYR A 64 10.30 -3.78 -3.52
C TYR A 64 9.41 -4.05 -2.30
N LEU A 65 9.05 -2.96 -1.62
CA LEU A 65 7.97 -2.91 -0.63
C LEU A 65 6.87 -2.01 -1.18
N LEU A 66 5.67 -2.57 -1.31
CA LEU A 66 4.47 -1.83 -1.69
C LEU A 66 3.71 -1.47 -0.42
N VAL A 67 3.42 -0.18 -0.23
CA VAL A 67 2.70 0.32 0.95
C VAL A 67 1.45 1.06 0.51
N THR A 68 0.29 0.59 0.93
CA THR A 68 -0.97 1.32 0.77
C THR A 68 -1.05 2.42 1.82
N LYS A 69 -0.98 3.65 1.36
CA LYS A 69 -1.15 4.83 2.18
C LYS A 69 -2.61 5.26 2.18
N THR A 70 -3.16 5.46 3.37
CA THR A 70 -4.52 5.99 3.54
C THR A 70 -4.49 7.51 3.72
N PRO A 71 -5.58 8.22 3.43
CA PRO A 71 -5.73 9.58 3.89
C PRO A 71 -5.65 9.65 5.43
N PRO A 72 -5.10 10.75 6.00
CA PRO A 72 -5.07 10.95 7.44
C PRO A 72 -6.46 10.85 8.06
N LEU A 73 -6.58 10.20 9.23
CA LEU A 73 -7.87 10.01 9.91
C LEU A 73 -8.61 11.34 10.13
N LYS A 74 -7.88 12.39 10.51
CA LYS A 74 -8.44 13.73 10.72
C LYS A 74 -9.08 14.31 9.46
N GLU A 75 -8.47 14.08 8.29
CA GLU A 75 -9.00 14.54 7.01
C GLU A 75 -10.28 13.79 6.66
N VAL A 76 -10.28 12.47 6.80
CA VAL A 76 -11.46 11.63 6.57
C VAL A 76 -12.62 12.01 7.50
N GLU A 77 -12.35 12.27 8.78
CA GLU A 77 -13.36 12.71 9.76
C GLU A 77 -13.90 14.10 9.37
N ALA A 78 -13.05 15.04 8.96
CA ALA A 78 -13.47 16.38 8.54
C ALA A 78 -14.38 16.33 7.29
N GLU A 79 -14.04 15.51 6.30
CA GLU A 79 -14.88 15.35 5.10
C GLU A 79 -16.21 14.64 5.40
N LYS A 80 -16.24 13.69 6.34
CA LYS A 80 -17.48 13.07 6.82
C LYS A 80 -18.39 14.08 7.53
N LEU A 81 -17.85 14.99 8.34
CA LEU A 81 -18.60 16.05 9.01
C LEU A 81 -19.23 17.03 8.01
N LYS A 82 -18.53 17.31 6.91
CA LYS A 82 -19.06 18.13 5.80
C LYS A 82 -20.10 17.40 4.96
N LYS A 83 -20.37 16.11 5.23
CA LYS A 83 -21.24 15.24 4.43
C LYS A 83 -20.81 15.17 2.96
N THR A 84 -19.50 15.19 2.71
CA THR A 84 -18.93 15.09 1.37
C THR A 84 -19.37 13.79 0.70
N ASP A 85 -19.72 13.86 -0.58
CA ASP A 85 -20.12 12.70 -1.38
C ASP A 85 -19.03 11.64 -1.39
N LYS A 86 -19.41 10.37 -1.39
CA LYS A 86 -18.48 9.23 -1.39
C LYS A 86 -17.46 9.27 -2.53
N ASP A 87 -17.86 9.80 -3.68
CA ASP A 87 -17.00 9.89 -4.87
C ASP A 87 -15.97 11.03 -4.79
N LYS A 88 -16.14 11.95 -3.84
CA LYS A 88 -15.24 13.07 -3.55
C LYS A 88 -14.40 12.88 -2.29
N MET A 89 -14.58 11.76 -1.59
CA MET A 89 -13.77 11.43 -0.43
C MET A 89 -12.30 11.22 -0.81
N PRO A 90 -11.36 11.59 0.06
CA PRO A 90 -9.93 11.34 -0.18
C PRO A 90 -9.67 9.86 -0.46
N MET A 91 -8.89 9.58 -1.49
CA MET A 91 -8.55 8.23 -1.92
C MET A 91 -7.21 7.78 -1.37
N ASN A 92 -7.00 6.48 -1.34
CA ASN A 92 -5.72 5.90 -1.00
C ASN A 92 -4.66 6.22 -2.07
N SER A 93 -3.39 6.07 -1.70
CA SER A 93 -2.28 6.03 -2.63
C SER A 93 -1.44 4.77 -2.41
N LEU A 94 -0.68 4.38 -3.40
CA LEU A 94 0.26 3.26 -3.33
C LEU A 94 1.68 3.79 -3.43
N ILE A 95 2.48 3.51 -2.42
CA ILE A 95 3.92 3.77 -2.44
C ILE A 95 4.61 2.49 -2.90
N ILE A 96 5.45 2.59 -3.92
CA ILE A 96 6.37 1.56 -4.36
C ILE A 96 7.76 1.99 -3.89
N SER A 97 8.27 1.36 -2.86
CA SER A 97 9.59 1.63 -2.30
C SER A 97 10.57 0.57 -2.78
N ARG A 98 11.59 0.97 -3.53
CA ARG A 98 12.69 0.10 -3.89
C ARG A 98 13.63 -0.03 -2.70
N LEU A 99 13.89 -1.27 -2.26
CA LEU A 99 14.66 -1.53 -1.03
C LEU A 99 16.15 -1.16 -1.15
N SER A 100 16.66 -1.06 -2.38
CA SER A 100 18.00 -0.51 -2.68
C SER A 100 18.05 1.03 -2.73
N GLY A 101 16.90 1.71 -2.63
CA GLY A 101 16.75 3.16 -2.69
C GLY A 101 15.84 3.62 -3.82
N GLY A 102 15.10 4.68 -3.56
CA GLY A 102 14.09 5.22 -4.46
C GLY A 102 12.67 4.86 -4.05
N MET A 103 11.76 5.77 -4.33
CA MET A 103 10.35 5.64 -3.98
C MET A 103 9.49 6.33 -5.03
N GLU A 104 8.39 5.70 -5.40
CA GLU A 104 7.39 6.22 -6.30
C GLU A 104 6.02 6.18 -5.61
N THR A 105 5.15 7.15 -5.90
CA THR A 105 3.79 7.19 -5.35
C THR A 105 2.78 7.20 -6.48
N ILE A 106 1.78 6.34 -6.39
CA ILE A 106 0.62 6.26 -7.29
C ILE A 106 -0.59 6.78 -6.51
N ASP A 107 -1.11 7.94 -6.90
CA ASP A 107 -2.27 8.55 -6.26
C ASP A 107 -3.59 8.03 -6.83
N SER A 108 -4.70 8.32 -6.09
CA SER A 108 -6.06 7.94 -6.47
C SER A 108 -6.23 6.44 -6.68
N LEU A 109 -5.60 5.66 -5.83
CA LEU A 109 -5.65 4.21 -5.88
C LEU A 109 -7.03 3.69 -5.45
N LYS A 110 -7.66 2.90 -6.33
CA LYS A 110 -8.89 2.17 -6.04
C LYS A 110 -8.59 0.76 -5.51
N SER A 111 -7.78 0.01 -6.24
CA SER A 111 -7.35 -1.34 -5.88
C SER A 111 -6.05 -1.69 -6.58
N TYR A 112 -5.35 -2.71 -6.09
CA TYR A 112 -4.19 -3.27 -6.76
C TYR A 112 -4.05 -4.77 -6.47
N LYS A 113 -3.35 -5.45 -7.34
CA LYS A 113 -2.87 -6.82 -7.19
C LYS A 113 -1.40 -6.88 -7.57
N LEU A 114 -0.64 -7.59 -6.78
CA LEU A 114 0.77 -7.89 -7.04
C LEU A 114 0.88 -9.33 -7.49
N SER A 115 1.70 -9.61 -8.52
CA SER A 115 2.00 -10.97 -8.91
C SER A 115 2.78 -11.69 -7.79
N GLU A 116 2.46 -12.96 -7.55
CA GLU A 116 3.13 -13.77 -6.53
C GLU A 116 4.47 -14.34 -7.01
N THR A 117 4.73 -14.33 -8.31
CA THR A 117 5.92 -14.99 -8.90
C THR A 117 6.78 -14.07 -9.75
N ALA A 118 6.34 -12.85 -10.00
CA ALA A 118 7.04 -11.88 -10.83
C ALA A 118 6.81 -10.46 -10.31
N ASP A 119 7.68 -9.54 -10.64
CA ASP A 119 7.59 -8.15 -10.23
C ASP A 119 6.64 -7.34 -11.12
N TRP A 120 5.38 -7.82 -11.21
CA TRP A 120 4.30 -7.17 -11.94
C TRP A 120 3.22 -6.68 -11.01
N LEU A 121 2.77 -5.46 -11.28
CA LEU A 121 1.71 -4.77 -10.56
C LEU A 121 0.56 -4.47 -11.51
N ALA A 122 -0.65 -4.88 -11.13
CA ALA A 122 -1.89 -4.42 -11.73
C ALA A 122 -2.63 -3.52 -10.73
N TYR A 123 -3.05 -2.32 -11.15
CA TYR A 123 -3.73 -1.39 -10.26
C TYR A 123 -4.77 -0.54 -10.99
N GLN A 124 -5.85 -0.23 -10.30
CA GLN A 124 -6.87 0.69 -10.79
C GLN A 124 -6.70 2.06 -10.14
N ARG A 125 -6.81 3.11 -10.97
CA ARG A 125 -6.88 4.51 -10.54
C ARG A 125 -8.20 5.12 -10.98
N GLY A 126 -8.59 6.20 -10.27
CA GLY A 126 -9.75 7.00 -10.62
C GLY A 126 -10.99 6.69 -9.80
N SER A 127 -12.07 7.42 -10.11
CA SER A 127 -13.37 7.26 -9.47
C SER A 127 -14.09 5.98 -9.96
N LYS A 128 -15.25 5.68 -9.36
CA LYS A 128 -16.06 4.52 -9.80
C LYS A 128 -16.48 4.59 -11.27
N LYS A 129 -16.63 5.81 -11.84
CA LYS A 129 -17.13 6.01 -13.21
C LYS A 129 -16.01 5.99 -14.24
N ASP A 130 -14.81 6.43 -13.86
CA ASP A 130 -13.68 6.63 -14.79
C ASP A 130 -12.44 5.87 -14.32
N SER A 131 -12.61 4.59 -13.96
CA SER A 131 -11.47 3.79 -13.51
C SER A 131 -10.71 3.19 -14.70
N MET A 132 -9.39 3.42 -14.71
CA MET A 132 -8.45 2.79 -15.63
C MET A 132 -7.66 1.71 -14.90
N LEU A 133 -7.53 0.55 -15.51
CA LEU A 133 -6.59 -0.48 -15.08
C LEU A 133 -5.23 -0.22 -15.71
N TYR A 134 -4.20 -0.20 -14.92
CA TYR A 134 -2.80 -0.12 -15.35
C TYR A 134 -2.11 -1.43 -14.97
N ILE A 135 -1.28 -1.92 -15.86
CA ILE A 135 -0.41 -3.07 -15.64
C ILE A 135 1.01 -2.59 -15.91
N ARG A 136 1.90 -2.83 -14.95
CA ARG A 136 3.30 -2.44 -15.13
C ARG A 136 4.24 -3.37 -14.40
N SER A 137 5.49 -3.42 -14.89
CA SER A 137 6.60 -3.95 -14.13
C SER A 137 6.98 -2.99 -12.98
N LEU A 138 7.46 -3.52 -11.85
CA LEU A 138 7.82 -2.69 -10.68
C LEU A 138 9.04 -1.80 -10.96
N ASP A 139 9.90 -2.15 -11.90
CA ASP A 139 11.01 -1.31 -12.37
C ASP A 139 10.54 -0.12 -13.26
N GLY A 140 9.27 -0.14 -13.67
CA GLY A 140 8.65 0.91 -14.48
C GLY A 140 8.99 0.87 -15.97
N MET A 141 9.74 -0.14 -16.45
CA MET A 141 10.18 -0.21 -17.86
C MET A 141 9.05 -0.61 -18.82
N GLN A 142 8.06 -1.35 -18.31
CA GLN A 142 6.92 -1.83 -19.10
C GLN A 142 5.62 -1.40 -18.43
N GLN A 143 4.71 -0.81 -19.21
CA GLN A 143 3.39 -0.40 -18.74
C GLN A 143 2.39 -0.50 -19.87
N ASP A 144 1.18 -0.97 -19.52
CA ASP A 144 -0.01 -0.96 -20.37
C ASP A 144 -1.23 -0.50 -19.58
N SER A 145 -2.33 -0.13 -20.28
CA SER A 145 -3.55 0.35 -19.64
C SER A 145 -4.80 -0.09 -20.39
N PHE A 146 -5.86 -0.40 -19.63
CA PHE A 146 -7.13 -0.89 -20.12
C PHE A 146 -8.28 -0.10 -19.51
N PRO A 147 -9.19 0.47 -20.33
CA PRO A 147 -10.36 1.17 -19.82
C PRO A 147 -11.47 0.18 -19.42
N ALA A 148 -12.37 0.66 -18.55
CA ALA A 148 -13.64 0.00 -18.22
C ALA A 148 -13.52 -1.44 -17.66
N VAL A 149 -12.42 -1.77 -16.98
CA VAL A 149 -12.23 -3.06 -16.33
C VAL A 149 -12.98 -3.08 -15.00
N SER A 150 -13.84 -4.10 -14.80
CA SER A 150 -14.61 -4.27 -13.57
C SER A 150 -13.86 -5.11 -12.52
N ASP A 151 -13.16 -6.14 -12.94
CA ASP A 151 -12.36 -7.02 -12.08
C ASP A 151 -11.08 -7.45 -12.79
N PHE A 152 -10.05 -7.77 -12.00
CA PHE A 152 -8.76 -8.22 -12.52
C PHE A 152 -7.98 -8.99 -11.45
N GLY A 153 -7.08 -9.83 -11.90
CA GLY A 153 -6.18 -10.56 -11.01
C GLY A 153 -5.14 -11.37 -11.74
N PHE A 154 -4.12 -11.79 -10.99
CA PHE A 154 -3.13 -12.72 -11.48
C PHE A 154 -3.59 -14.16 -11.23
N ALA A 155 -3.38 -15.05 -12.20
CA ALA A 155 -3.56 -16.49 -12.00
C ALA A 155 -2.61 -17.00 -10.91
N GLN A 156 -2.93 -18.14 -10.29
CA GLN A 156 -2.18 -18.70 -9.14
C GLN A 156 -0.67 -18.84 -9.35
N LYS A 157 -0.21 -18.97 -10.60
CA LYS A 157 1.22 -19.00 -10.93
C LYS A 157 1.79 -17.65 -11.35
N GLY A 158 1.02 -16.57 -11.20
CA GLY A 158 1.48 -15.19 -11.40
C GLY A 158 1.84 -14.77 -12.82
N ASN A 159 1.78 -15.68 -13.81
CA ASN A 159 2.25 -15.40 -15.18
C ASN A 159 1.12 -14.98 -16.14
N VAL A 160 -0.12 -15.04 -15.72
CA VAL A 160 -1.29 -14.67 -16.52
C VAL A 160 -2.13 -13.68 -15.73
N LEU A 161 -2.42 -12.55 -16.34
CA LEU A 161 -3.40 -11.60 -15.83
C LEU A 161 -4.72 -11.86 -16.53
N TYR A 162 -5.81 -11.92 -15.78
CA TYR A 162 -7.17 -11.88 -16.31
C TYR A 162 -7.82 -10.52 -16.01
N VAL A 163 -8.64 -10.06 -16.92
CA VAL A 163 -9.37 -8.78 -16.84
C VAL A 163 -10.80 -9.00 -17.28
#